data_0ddbb23a05673c4b66c8f6d0f193e2a1
#
_entry.id   0ddbb23a05673c4b66c8f6d0f193e2a1
#
_cell.length_a   1.000
_cell.length_b   1.000
_cell.length_c   1.000
_cell.angle_alpha   90.00
_cell.angle_beta   90.00
_cell.angle_gamma   90.00
#
_symmetry.space_group_name_H-M   'P 1'
#
loop_
_entity.id
_entity.type
_entity.pdbx_description
1 polymer ?
#
loop_
_entity_poly.entity_id
_entity_poly.type
_entity_poly.pdbx_seq_one_letter_code
_entity_poly.pdbx_strand_id
1 'polypeptide(L)'
;MVSDNKPAHFPNSTRVYVPGSRPDVLVPMREVKLADTQRPDGTRTPNAPIRIYDTSGPWGDPAFHGDVEKGLPAIRAGWIMERGDVEAVSGREHRPEDDGYLSWKHAETAQRATSRNRLVQFDRAGRRVLRAKPGQRPTQLAYARQGIITPEMEYIAIRENLRLQAAVEASSRRHDQIGRAHV
;
A
#
# COMPACT_ATOMS: atom_id res chain seq x y z
N MET A 1 3.31 -26.19 -12.52
CA MET A 1 4.17 -25.20 -13.20
C MET A 1 3.95 -23.89 -12.44
N VAL A 2 4.90 -23.53 -11.59
CA VAL A 2 4.92 -22.20 -10.93
C VAL A 2 5.40 -21.24 -12.01
N SER A 3 4.54 -20.34 -12.47
CA SER A 3 4.95 -19.27 -13.38
C SER A 3 5.98 -18.42 -12.65
N ASP A 4 7.18 -18.34 -13.19
CA ASP A 4 8.19 -17.36 -12.81
C ASP A 4 7.59 -15.97 -13.01
N ASN A 5 6.94 -15.46 -11.97
CA ASN A 5 6.39 -14.11 -11.95
C ASN A 5 7.56 -13.14 -11.70
N LYS A 6 8.46 -13.04 -12.69
CA LYS A 6 9.43 -11.95 -12.69
C LYS A 6 8.68 -10.63 -12.61
N PRO A 7 8.97 -9.79 -11.62
CA PRO A 7 8.35 -8.47 -11.55
C PRO A 7 8.56 -7.77 -12.89
N ALA A 8 7.49 -7.18 -13.43
CA ALA A 8 7.55 -6.48 -14.70
C ALA A 8 8.68 -5.45 -14.65
N HIS A 9 9.71 -5.66 -15.46
CA HIS A 9 10.87 -4.77 -15.49
C HIS A 9 10.49 -3.48 -16.23
N PHE A 10 10.27 -2.42 -15.48
CA PHE A 10 10.03 -1.08 -16.01
C PHE A 10 11.37 -0.33 -16.06
N PRO A 11 12.05 -0.21 -17.22
CA PRO A 11 13.40 0.33 -17.31
C PRO A 11 13.53 1.78 -16.85
N ASN A 12 12.45 2.54 -16.99
CA ASN A 12 12.41 3.95 -16.61
C ASN A 12 11.72 4.22 -15.28
N SER A 13 11.42 3.19 -14.49
CA SER A 13 10.68 3.33 -13.25
C SER A 13 11.27 2.42 -12.17
N THR A 14 11.69 3.01 -11.07
CA THR A 14 12.30 2.30 -9.95
C THR A 14 11.49 2.56 -8.68
N ARG A 15 11.26 1.50 -7.89
CA ARG A 15 10.68 1.66 -6.56
C ARG A 15 11.71 2.23 -5.60
N VAL A 16 11.31 3.27 -4.89
CA VAL A 16 12.10 3.92 -3.84
C VAL A 16 11.24 4.07 -2.59
N TYR A 17 11.85 4.08 -1.43
CA TYR A 17 11.15 4.30 -0.17
C TYR A 17 11.50 5.66 0.41
N VAL A 18 10.51 6.42 0.81
CA VAL A 18 10.69 7.67 1.57
C VAL A 18 10.50 7.35 3.04
N PRO A 19 11.54 7.52 3.88
CA PRO A 19 11.45 7.23 5.30
C PRO A 19 10.65 8.30 6.03
N GLY A 20 9.92 7.88 7.07
CA GLY A 20 9.34 8.77 8.06
C GLY A 20 10.30 9.04 9.22
N SER A 21 9.76 9.53 10.32
CA SER A 21 10.50 9.78 11.58
C SER A 21 10.95 8.47 12.25
N ARG A 22 10.30 7.38 11.92
CA ARG A 22 10.58 6.03 12.44
C ARG A 22 11.08 5.13 11.32
N PRO A 23 11.99 4.19 11.60
CA PRO A 23 12.56 3.29 10.60
C PRO A 23 11.55 2.32 9.96
N ASP A 24 10.44 2.05 10.64
CA ASP A 24 9.35 1.19 10.17
C ASP A 24 8.26 1.94 9.41
N VAL A 25 8.35 3.28 9.29
CA VAL A 25 7.48 4.11 8.44
C VAL A 25 8.21 4.36 7.12
N LEU A 26 7.91 3.54 6.13
CA LEU A 26 8.51 3.59 4.79
C LEU A 26 7.40 3.75 3.74
N VAL A 27 7.36 4.90 3.08
CA VAL A 27 6.36 5.20 2.05
C VAL A 27 6.88 4.81 0.68
N PRO A 28 6.28 3.83 0.00
CA PRO A 28 6.73 3.40 -1.31
C PRO A 28 6.35 4.42 -2.38
N MET A 29 7.35 4.84 -3.15
CA MET A 29 7.19 5.74 -4.29
C MET A 29 7.78 5.08 -5.54
N ARG A 30 7.30 5.49 -6.68
CA ARG A 30 7.92 5.21 -7.97
C ARG A 30 8.65 6.44 -8.46
N GLU A 31 9.94 6.32 -8.63
CA GLU A 31 10.76 7.31 -9.31
C GLU A 31 10.78 6.98 -10.80
N VAL A 32 10.19 7.87 -11.61
CA VAL A 32 10.08 7.71 -13.06
C VAL A 32 11.05 8.66 -13.74
N LYS A 33 11.99 8.09 -14.49
CA LYS A 33 12.92 8.86 -15.33
C LYS A 33 12.19 9.38 -16.55
N LEU A 34 12.29 10.67 -16.78
CA LEU A 34 11.71 11.33 -17.96
C LEU A 34 12.74 11.37 -19.09
N ALA A 35 12.25 11.32 -20.32
CA ALA A 35 13.10 11.58 -21.49
C ALA A 35 13.57 13.04 -21.50
N ASP A 36 14.75 13.29 -22.06
CA ASP A 36 15.25 14.64 -22.25
C ASP A 36 14.32 15.45 -23.14
N THR A 37 14.19 16.74 -22.84
CA THR A 37 13.49 17.67 -23.72
C THR A 37 14.39 18.06 -24.88
N GLN A 38 14.00 17.78 -26.10
CA GLN A 38 14.68 18.21 -27.30
C GLN A 38 14.17 19.59 -27.72
N ARG A 39 15.07 20.55 -27.85
CA ARG A 39 14.75 21.91 -28.29
C ARG A 39 14.82 22.01 -29.82
N PRO A 40 14.18 23.05 -30.42
CA PRO A 40 14.23 23.27 -31.88
C PRO A 40 15.65 23.47 -32.45
N ASP A 41 16.59 23.94 -31.60
CA ASP A 41 18.01 24.12 -31.95
C ASP A 41 18.81 22.81 -31.94
N GLY A 42 18.16 21.68 -31.63
CA GLY A 42 18.79 20.36 -31.53
C GLY A 42 19.41 20.06 -30.18
N THR A 43 19.45 21.01 -29.26
CA THR A 43 19.98 20.77 -27.91
C THR A 43 19.03 19.90 -27.08
N ARG A 44 19.60 19.08 -26.18
CA ARG A 44 18.83 18.24 -25.24
C ARG A 44 19.02 18.76 -23.83
N THR A 45 17.92 18.91 -23.13
CA THR A 45 17.91 19.30 -21.72
C THR A 45 17.38 18.12 -20.90
N PRO A 46 18.15 17.59 -19.93
CA PRO A 46 17.69 16.50 -19.08
C PRO A 46 16.51 16.97 -18.20
N ASN A 47 15.51 16.13 -18.06
CA ASN A 47 14.41 16.34 -17.15
C ASN A 47 14.67 15.65 -15.82
N ALA A 48 14.36 16.32 -14.73
CA ALA A 48 14.39 15.71 -13.41
C ALA A 48 13.37 14.55 -13.32
N PRO A 49 13.71 13.44 -12.64
CA PRO A 49 12.76 12.37 -12.42
C PRO A 49 11.57 12.86 -11.59
N ILE A 50 10.41 12.24 -11.79
CA ILE A 50 9.22 12.51 -10.97
C ILE A 50 9.00 11.35 -10.01
N ARG A 51 8.49 11.64 -8.81
CA ARG A 51 8.10 10.66 -7.82
C ARG A 51 6.59 10.63 -7.69
N ILE A 52 6.01 9.46 -7.83
CA ILE A 52 4.59 9.19 -7.63
C ILE A 52 4.40 8.10 -6.60
N TYR A 53 3.29 8.11 -5.88
CA TYR A 53 2.99 7.06 -4.91
C TYR A 53 2.84 5.70 -5.63
N ASP A 54 3.53 4.67 -5.12
CA ASP A 54 3.47 3.32 -5.68
C ASP A 54 2.25 2.56 -5.15
N THR A 55 1.25 2.39 -6.01
CA THR A 55 0.00 1.68 -5.69
C THR A 55 0.07 0.17 -5.91
N SER A 56 1.21 -0.37 -6.35
CA SER A 56 1.38 -1.82 -6.61
C SER A 56 1.38 -2.67 -5.34
N GLY A 57 1.34 -2.05 -4.17
CA GLY A 57 1.40 -2.73 -2.89
C GLY A 57 2.73 -3.51 -2.73
N PRO A 58 2.74 -4.65 -2.02
CA PRO A 58 3.96 -5.41 -1.83
C PRO A 58 4.50 -6.02 -3.12
N TRP A 59 3.65 -6.26 -4.12
CA TRP A 59 4.04 -6.84 -5.42
C TRP A 59 5.01 -5.97 -6.23
N GLY A 60 5.07 -4.68 -5.95
CA GLY A 60 6.05 -3.78 -6.56
C GLY A 60 7.45 -3.88 -5.95
N ASP A 61 7.62 -4.64 -4.87
CA ASP A 61 8.90 -4.86 -4.22
C ASP A 61 9.53 -6.15 -4.74
N PRO A 62 10.73 -6.10 -5.36
CA PRO A 62 11.42 -7.29 -5.85
C PRO A 62 11.75 -8.32 -4.76
N ALA A 63 11.87 -7.87 -3.51
CA ALA A 63 12.14 -8.74 -2.37
C ALA A 63 10.89 -9.43 -1.82
N PHE A 64 9.71 -9.03 -2.28
CA PHE A 64 8.46 -9.63 -1.81
C PHE A 64 8.14 -10.92 -2.58
N HIS A 65 8.06 -12.00 -1.84
CA HIS A 65 7.59 -13.28 -2.35
C HIS A 65 6.21 -13.57 -1.74
N GLY A 66 5.18 -13.44 -2.58
CA GLY A 66 3.80 -13.69 -2.16
C GLY A 66 3.57 -15.15 -1.80
N ASP A 67 2.88 -15.37 -0.70
CA ASP A 67 2.42 -16.67 -0.24
C ASP A 67 0.89 -16.62 -0.14
N VAL A 68 0.22 -17.45 -0.92
CA VAL A 68 -1.25 -17.47 -1.00
C VAL A 68 -1.88 -17.84 0.35
N GLU A 69 -1.24 -18.70 1.12
CA GLU A 69 -1.73 -19.13 2.42
C GLU A 69 -1.60 -18.04 3.48
N LYS A 70 -0.50 -17.29 3.46
CA LYS A 70 -0.25 -16.18 4.39
C LYS A 70 -0.95 -14.88 3.99
N GLY A 71 -1.25 -14.73 2.70
CA GLY A 71 -1.85 -13.52 2.14
C GLY A 71 -0.91 -12.31 2.20
N LEU A 72 -1.49 -11.11 2.11
CA LEU A 72 -0.72 -9.86 2.12
C LEU A 72 -0.29 -9.48 3.54
N PRO A 73 0.93 -8.90 3.72
CA PRO A 73 1.42 -8.44 5.00
C PRO A 73 0.49 -7.38 5.62
N ALA A 74 0.25 -7.49 6.92
CA ALA A 74 -0.53 -6.52 7.67
C ALA A 74 0.40 -5.41 8.21
N ILE A 75 0.85 -4.51 7.33
CA ILE A 75 1.86 -3.46 7.62
C ILE A 75 1.52 -2.62 8.86
N ARG A 76 0.25 -2.33 9.13
CA ARG A 76 -0.17 -1.50 10.27
C ARG A 76 -0.34 -2.27 11.57
N ALA A 77 -0.25 -3.61 11.55
CA ALA A 77 -0.53 -4.42 12.74
C ALA A 77 0.46 -4.11 13.87
N GLY A 78 1.74 -3.94 13.56
CA GLY A 78 2.77 -3.54 14.53
C GLY A 78 2.43 -2.20 15.19
N TRP A 79 2.15 -1.18 14.40
CA TRP A 79 1.81 0.17 14.88
C TRP A 79 0.57 0.19 15.79
N ILE A 80 -0.45 -0.61 15.40
CA ILE A 80 -1.69 -0.71 16.19
C ILE A 80 -1.42 -1.39 17.53
N MET A 81 -0.67 -2.49 17.54
CA MET A 81 -0.37 -3.23 18.76
C MET A 81 0.54 -2.43 19.71
N GLU A 82 1.50 -1.68 19.18
CA GLU A 82 2.44 -0.88 19.96
C GLU A 82 1.74 0.22 20.76
N ARG A 83 0.65 0.79 20.26
CA ARG A 83 -0.15 1.78 20.99
C ARG A 83 -0.79 1.24 22.28
N GLY A 84 -0.94 -0.07 22.36
CA GLY A 84 -1.39 -0.73 23.59
C GLY A 84 -2.87 -0.54 23.97
N ASP A 85 -3.67 0.10 23.10
CA ASP A 85 -5.08 0.44 23.33
C ASP A 85 -6.06 -0.57 22.72
N VAL A 86 -5.52 -1.60 22.09
CA VAL A 86 -6.29 -2.73 21.54
C VAL A 86 -5.89 -4.05 22.18
N GLU A 87 -6.76 -5.02 22.08
CA GLU A 87 -6.54 -6.41 22.45
C GLU A 87 -6.88 -7.34 21.29
N ALA A 88 -6.15 -8.44 21.17
CA ALA A 88 -6.46 -9.48 20.22
C ALA A 88 -7.58 -10.36 20.78
N VAL A 89 -8.64 -10.55 20.01
CA VAL A 89 -9.79 -11.38 20.37
C VAL A 89 -10.03 -12.44 19.31
N SER A 90 -10.66 -13.54 19.72
CA SER A 90 -11.20 -14.49 18.77
C SER A 90 -12.26 -13.80 17.93
N GLY A 91 -12.17 -13.93 16.62
CA GLY A 91 -13.24 -13.49 15.72
C GLY A 91 -14.51 -14.31 15.92
N ARG A 92 -15.57 -13.95 15.20
CA ARG A 92 -16.74 -14.82 15.09
C ARG A 92 -16.36 -16.11 14.36
N GLU A 93 -17.09 -17.16 14.62
CA GLU A 93 -16.97 -18.41 13.87
C GLU A 93 -17.13 -18.16 12.37
N HIS A 94 -16.33 -18.89 11.61
CA HIS A 94 -16.41 -18.90 10.16
C HIS A 94 -17.73 -19.57 9.73
N ARG A 95 -18.45 -18.93 8.82
CA ARG A 95 -19.72 -19.42 8.31
C ARG A 95 -19.59 -19.74 6.82
N PRO A 96 -20.41 -20.66 6.30
CA PRO A 96 -20.39 -20.98 4.88
C PRO A 96 -20.58 -19.76 3.96
N GLU A 97 -21.32 -18.76 4.40
CA GLU A 97 -21.55 -17.51 3.65
C GLU A 97 -20.26 -16.71 3.44
N ASP A 98 -19.29 -16.84 4.32
CA ASP A 98 -17.99 -16.19 4.20
C ASP A 98 -17.15 -16.74 3.05
N ASP A 99 -17.44 -17.96 2.61
CA ASP A 99 -16.86 -18.61 1.43
C ASP A 99 -17.74 -18.48 0.18
N GLY A 100 -18.79 -17.66 0.25
CA GLY A 100 -19.71 -17.44 -0.85
C GLY A 100 -20.77 -18.53 -1.01
N TYR A 101 -20.94 -19.40 -0.02
CA TYR A 101 -21.98 -20.42 -0.05
C TYR A 101 -23.34 -19.81 0.38
N LEU A 102 -24.08 -19.38 -0.61
CA LEU A 102 -25.37 -18.70 -0.40
C LEU A 102 -26.56 -19.65 -0.18
N SER A 103 -26.34 -20.97 -0.26
CA SER A 103 -27.41 -21.96 -0.08
C SER A 103 -26.87 -23.27 0.51
N TRP A 104 -27.77 -24.04 1.13
CA TRP A 104 -27.48 -25.38 1.64
C TRP A 104 -26.87 -26.31 0.57
N LYS A 105 -27.34 -26.20 -0.67
CA LYS A 105 -26.81 -26.98 -1.80
C LYS A 105 -25.38 -26.69 -2.12
N HIS A 106 -24.95 -25.43 -2.03
CA HIS A 106 -23.55 -25.04 -2.19
C HIS A 106 -22.68 -25.56 -1.04
N ALA A 107 -23.17 -25.48 0.20
CA ALA A 107 -22.49 -26.03 1.38
C ALA A 107 -22.28 -27.56 1.26
N GLU A 108 -23.29 -28.28 0.81
CA GLU A 108 -23.20 -29.72 0.59
C GLU A 108 -22.17 -30.06 -0.51
N THR A 109 -22.15 -29.30 -1.60
CA THR A 109 -21.17 -29.47 -2.68
C THR A 109 -19.76 -29.21 -2.19
N ALA A 110 -19.55 -28.18 -1.36
CA ALA A 110 -18.26 -27.87 -0.77
C ALA A 110 -17.78 -28.98 0.18
N GLN A 111 -18.66 -29.50 1.03
CA GLN A 111 -18.36 -30.63 1.89
C GLN A 111 -17.89 -31.87 1.10
N ARG A 112 -18.59 -32.19 0.00
CA ARG A 112 -18.20 -33.29 -0.89
C ARG A 112 -16.85 -33.02 -1.59
N ALA A 113 -16.56 -31.76 -1.95
CA ALA A 113 -15.29 -31.37 -2.55
C ALA A 113 -14.15 -31.48 -1.55
N THR A 114 -14.36 -31.04 -0.30
CA THR A 114 -13.40 -31.15 0.81
C THR A 114 -13.08 -32.61 1.13
N SER A 115 -14.12 -33.47 1.25
CA SER A 115 -13.93 -34.92 1.53
C SER A 115 -13.18 -35.64 0.42
N ARG A 116 -13.14 -35.09 -0.79
CA ARG A 116 -12.39 -35.63 -1.94
C ARG A 116 -11.05 -34.93 -2.16
N ASN A 117 -10.57 -34.13 -1.22
CA ASN A 117 -9.35 -33.32 -1.33
C ASN A 117 -9.32 -32.39 -2.58
N ARG A 118 -10.48 -31.94 -3.04
CA ARG A 118 -10.64 -31.04 -4.19
C ARG A 118 -10.82 -29.59 -3.80
N LEU A 119 -11.05 -29.33 -2.52
CA LEU A 119 -11.18 -28.01 -1.95
C LEU A 119 -10.21 -27.88 -0.79
N VAL A 120 -9.33 -26.88 -0.86
CA VAL A 120 -8.43 -26.52 0.24
C VAL A 120 -9.04 -25.29 0.90
N GLN A 121 -9.38 -25.41 2.18
CA GLN A 121 -9.76 -24.26 2.99
C GLN A 121 -8.52 -23.67 3.63
N PHE A 122 -8.28 -22.39 3.39
CA PHE A 122 -7.19 -21.65 4.03
C PHE A 122 -7.69 -21.13 5.38
N ASP A 123 -7.02 -21.53 6.43
CA ASP A 123 -7.29 -20.97 7.75
C ASP A 123 -6.90 -19.48 7.74
N ARG A 124 -7.88 -18.62 8.04
CA ARG A 124 -7.66 -17.17 8.20
C ARG A 124 -6.92 -16.85 9.52
N ALA A 125 -6.40 -17.85 10.21
CA ALA A 125 -5.75 -17.76 11.51
C ALA A 125 -4.58 -16.75 11.58
N GLY A 126 -4.03 -16.34 10.45
CA GLY A 126 -2.98 -15.31 10.41
C GLY A 126 -3.45 -13.89 10.75
N ARG A 127 -4.76 -13.60 10.67
CA ARG A 127 -5.29 -12.26 10.95
C ARG A 127 -6.04 -12.25 12.27
N ARG A 128 -5.38 -11.76 13.32
CA ARG A 128 -6.03 -11.52 14.60
C ARG A 128 -7.03 -10.38 14.48
N VAL A 129 -8.24 -10.59 15.01
CA VAL A 129 -9.22 -9.52 15.17
C VAL A 129 -8.79 -8.66 16.35
N LEU A 130 -8.66 -7.36 16.12
CA LEU A 130 -8.29 -6.40 17.16
C LEU A 130 -9.53 -5.64 17.61
N ARG A 131 -9.73 -5.56 18.91
CA ARG A 131 -10.81 -4.81 19.54
C ARG A 131 -10.23 -3.75 20.47
N ALA A 132 -10.87 -2.60 20.55
CA ALA A 132 -10.52 -1.58 21.53
C ALA A 132 -10.64 -2.14 22.96
N LYS A 133 -9.66 -1.86 23.80
CA LYS A 133 -9.78 -2.13 25.23
C LYS A 133 -10.90 -1.29 25.85
N PRO A 134 -11.50 -1.72 26.97
CA PRO A 134 -12.54 -0.96 27.66
C PRO A 134 -12.09 0.49 27.92
N GLY A 135 -12.93 1.44 27.57
CA GLY A 135 -12.66 2.87 27.73
C GLY A 135 -11.71 3.49 26.70
N GLN A 136 -11.08 2.71 25.83
CA GLN A 136 -10.19 3.23 24.78
C GLN A 136 -10.95 3.54 23.49
N ARG A 137 -10.43 4.52 22.75
CA ARG A 137 -10.99 4.96 21.43
C ARG A 137 -9.87 5.00 20.39
N PRO A 138 -9.44 3.85 19.84
CA PRO A 138 -8.31 3.76 18.91
C PRO A 138 -8.69 4.24 17.50
N THR A 139 -9.07 5.50 17.38
CA THR A 139 -9.38 6.13 16.10
C THR A 139 -8.40 7.27 15.81
N GLN A 140 -8.08 7.48 14.53
CA GLN A 140 -7.15 8.53 14.13
C GLN A 140 -7.63 9.91 14.62
N LEU A 141 -8.96 10.16 14.60
CA LEU A 141 -9.54 11.38 15.13
C LEU A 141 -9.31 11.56 16.64
N ALA A 142 -9.43 10.49 17.42
CA ALA A 142 -9.21 10.55 18.87
C ALA A 142 -7.74 10.87 19.17
N TYR A 143 -6.79 10.28 18.46
CA TYR A 143 -5.37 10.60 18.60
C TYR A 143 -5.06 12.03 18.19
N ALA A 144 -5.60 12.50 17.06
CA ALA A 144 -5.40 13.87 16.59
C ALA A 144 -5.91 14.90 17.61
N ARG A 145 -7.08 14.66 18.23
CA ARG A 145 -7.62 15.53 19.30
C ARG A 145 -6.76 15.57 20.56
N GLN A 146 -5.94 14.54 20.78
CA GLN A 146 -4.97 14.48 21.87
C GLN A 146 -3.59 15.04 21.46
N GLY A 147 -3.43 15.53 20.24
CA GLY A 147 -2.15 15.98 19.72
C GLY A 147 -1.17 14.84 19.37
N ILE A 148 -1.65 13.61 19.27
CA ILE A 148 -0.83 12.45 18.97
C ILE A 148 -0.80 12.25 17.44
N ILE A 149 0.41 12.26 16.88
CA ILE A 149 0.63 11.92 15.47
C ILE A 149 0.97 10.43 15.42
N THR A 150 0.11 9.65 14.76
CA THR A 150 0.32 8.23 14.59
C THR A 150 1.20 7.92 13.37
N PRO A 151 1.85 6.75 13.30
CA PRO A 151 2.59 6.34 12.10
C PRO A 151 1.74 6.35 10.83
N GLU A 152 0.45 6.04 10.94
CA GLU A 152 -0.49 6.11 9.81
C GLU A 152 -0.71 7.56 9.33
N MET A 153 -0.83 8.52 10.24
CA MET A 153 -0.94 9.95 9.88
C MET A 153 0.33 10.43 9.20
N GLU A 154 1.49 10.09 9.74
CA GLU A 154 2.77 10.43 9.16
C GLU A 154 2.94 9.83 7.76
N TYR A 155 2.61 8.56 7.59
CA TYR A 155 2.65 7.88 6.30
C TYR A 155 1.80 8.62 5.24
N ILE A 156 0.58 9.01 5.60
CA ILE A 156 -0.30 9.76 4.71
C ILE A 156 0.26 11.15 4.43
N ALA A 157 0.77 11.85 5.44
CA ALA A 157 1.34 13.18 5.29
C ALA A 157 2.54 13.17 4.32
N ILE A 158 3.46 12.21 4.45
CA ILE A 158 4.59 12.06 3.54
C ILE A 158 4.10 11.84 2.10
N ARG A 159 3.13 10.95 1.91
CA ARG A 159 2.55 10.67 0.59
C ARG A 159 1.95 11.91 -0.06
N GLU A 160 1.15 12.66 0.67
CA GLU A 160 0.44 13.82 0.13
C GLU A 160 1.37 15.05 -0.04
N ASN A 161 2.32 15.27 0.87
CA ASN A 161 3.27 16.38 0.76
C ASN A 161 4.17 16.23 -0.47
N LEU A 162 4.65 15.03 -0.78
CA LEU A 162 5.43 14.79 -1.98
C LEU A 162 4.62 15.07 -3.25
N ARG A 163 3.33 14.73 -3.25
CA ARG A 163 2.43 15.06 -4.36
C ARG A 163 2.25 16.57 -4.51
N LEU A 164 2.06 17.27 -3.41
CA LEU A 164 1.89 18.72 -3.41
C LEU A 164 3.14 19.45 -3.90
N GLN A 165 4.31 19.04 -3.42
CA GLN A 165 5.60 19.58 -3.86
C GLN A 165 5.80 19.40 -5.37
N ALA A 166 5.55 18.20 -5.89
CA ALA A 166 5.64 17.94 -7.33
C ALA A 166 4.66 18.81 -8.15
N ALA A 167 3.45 19.05 -7.64
CA ALA A 167 2.46 19.89 -8.30
C ALA A 167 2.89 21.38 -8.31
N VAL A 168 3.42 21.88 -7.21
CA VAL A 168 3.94 23.25 -7.09
C VAL A 168 5.12 23.47 -8.03
N GLU A 169 6.08 22.54 -8.04
CA GLU A 169 7.23 22.61 -8.96
C GLU A 169 6.81 22.58 -10.43
N ALA A 170 5.84 21.75 -10.78
CA ALA A 170 5.31 21.67 -12.15
C ALA A 170 4.57 22.96 -12.55
N SER A 171 3.90 23.64 -11.62
CA SER A 171 3.24 24.91 -11.85
C SER A 171 4.26 26.03 -12.06
N SER A 172 5.29 26.10 -11.21
CA SER A 172 6.39 27.09 -11.34
C SER A 172 7.11 26.97 -12.68
N ARG A 173 7.44 25.75 -13.10
CA ARG A 173 8.09 25.51 -14.40
C ARG A 173 7.24 25.98 -15.59
N ARG A 174 5.92 25.79 -15.52
CA ARG A 174 4.99 26.29 -16.56
C ARG A 174 4.95 27.81 -16.61
N HIS A 175 4.97 28.46 -15.49
CA HIS A 175 4.97 29.92 -15.40
C HIS A 175 6.25 30.52 -16.02
N ASP A 176 7.41 29.95 -15.73
CA ASP A 176 8.70 30.37 -16.30
C ASP A 176 8.77 30.16 -17.83
N GLN A 177 8.11 29.12 -18.37
CA GLN A 177 8.06 28.88 -19.81
C GLN A 177 7.17 29.90 -20.53
N ILE A 178 6.03 30.30 -19.94
CA ILE A 178 5.12 31.30 -20.51
C ILE A 178 5.77 32.69 -20.47
N GLY A 179 6.51 33.04 -19.39
CA GLY A 179 7.21 34.32 -19.28
C GLY A 179 8.34 34.51 -20.30
N ARG A 180 8.96 33.42 -20.76
CA ARG A 180 10.05 33.46 -21.77
C ARG A 180 9.55 33.48 -23.21
N ALA A 181 8.29 33.17 -23.45
CA ALA A 181 7.69 33.17 -24.79
C ALA A 181 7.21 34.59 -25.22
N HIS A 182 7.28 35.57 -24.35
CA HIS A 182 6.86 36.97 -24.58
C HIS A 182 8.00 37.99 -24.57
N VAL A 183 9.25 37.55 -24.70
CA VAL A 183 10.42 38.46 -24.84
C VAL A 183 11.04 38.30 -26.22
#